data_10a406eda74cc9260d66f6d8d090df19
#
_entry.id   10a406eda74cc9260d66f6d8d090df19
#
_cell.length_a   1.000
_cell.length_b   1.000
_cell.length_c   1.000
_cell.angle_alpha   90.00
_cell.angle_beta   90.00
_cell.angle_gamma   90.00
#
_symmetry.space_group_name_H-M   'P 1'
#
loop_
_entity.id
_entity.type
_entity.pdbx_description
1 polymer ?
#
loop_
_entity_poly.entity_id
_entity_poly.type
_entity_poly.pdbx_seq_one_letter_code
_entity_poly.pdbx_strand_id
1 'polypeptide(L)'
;MKILPFLILCFSVIAHAGSTFYEITDTKGNKHFIFGTFHSDDNRVTNFDPKIINAIKQSNLFLMETDELTDASVIQNLNIDIPAQLTDNELERLKDLINFHVMFYDQAIRMKPWLLAFIFDSPNPITPFNQDNLLKQIAEDAYIKTQGLMTNIEHFSVLDFLTTNEQIEILKNALKRPDNKKQENFEKLLVTYLDGNLIKIHEINEKITLDLMSPELWQKVKQKILIERNQVFNKKILEAMESHQIFVAIGASHLAGDDGLVGFLKQNGLTVQQVNF
;
A
#
# COMPACT_ATOMS: atom_id res chain seq x y z
N MET A 1 61.51 15.88 -21.95
CA MET A 1 60.16 16.27 -21.56
C MET A 1 59.39 14.98 -21.27
N LYS A 2 59.27 14.60 -20.00
CA LYS A 2 58.58 13.34 -19.59
C LYS A 2 57.12 13.67 -19.31
N ILE A 3 56.21 13.15 -20.12
CA ILE A 3 54.75 13.27 -19.93
C ILE A 3 54.33 12.22 -18.91
N LEU A 4 53.85 12.66 -17.75
CA LEU A 4 53.32 11.84 -16.68
C LEU A 4 51.83 11.51 -17.03
N PRO A 5 51.38 10.26 -17.10
CA PRO A 5 49.98 9.97 -17.34
C PRO A 5 49.16 10.26 -16.08
N PHE A 6 48.18 11.14 -16.22
CA PHE A 6 47.20 11.46 -15.19
C PHE A 6 46.20 10.30 -15.12
N LEU A 7 46.31 9.50 -14.09
CA LEU A 7 45.38 8.38 -13.82
C LEU A 7 44.09 8.97 -13.23
N ILE A 8 43.05 9.10 -14.06
CA ILE A 8 41.72 9.48 -13.59
C ILE A 8 41.11 8.23 -12.90
N LEU A 9 41.12 8.23 -11.56
CA LEU A 9 40.33 7.27 -10.77
C LEU A 9 38.86 7.68 -10.90
N CYS A 10 38.13 6.99 -11.78
CA CYS A 10 36.66 7.02 -11.76
C CYS A 10 36.18 6.28 -10.51
N PHE A 11 35.85 7.02 -9.46
CA PHE A 11 35.02 6.50 -8.39
C PHE A 11 33.61 6.29 -8.96
N SER A 12 33.28 5.06 -9.32
CA SER A 12 31.90 4.65 -9.52
C SER A 12 31.22 4.78 -8.16
N VAL A 13 30.45 5.83 -7.97
CA VAL A 13 29.46 5.90 -6.90
C VAL A 13 28.44 4.83 -7.26
N ILE A 14 28.52 3.67 -6.61
CA ILE A 14 27.46 2.69 -6.65
C ILE A 14 26.30 3.37 -5.92
N ALA A 15 25.38 3.95 -6.68
CA ALA A 15 24.10 4.38 -6.14
C ALA A 15 23.41 3.09 -5.65
N HIS A 16 23.44 2.87 -4.35
CA HIS A 16 22.61 1.83 -3.78
C HIS A 16 21.16 2.25 -4.02
N ALA A 17 20.44 1.48 -4.82
CA ALA A 17 19.01 1.63 -4.91
C ALA A 17 18.46 1.47 -3.48
N GLY A 18 17.63 2.41 -3.05
CA GLY A 18 16.94 2.31 -1.78
C GLY A 18 16.01 1.09 -1.78
N SER A 19 15.52 0.72 -0.64
CA SER A 19 14.57 -0.39 -0.50
C SER A 19 13.48 0.01 0.47
N THR A 20 12.29 -0.57 0.33
CA THR A 20 11.20 -0.45 1.31
C THR A 20 11.29 -1.52 2.40
N PHE A 21 12.40 -2.25 2.48
CA PHE A 21 12.66 -3.33 3.43
C PHE A 21 13.56 -2.88 4.58
N TYR A 22 13.15 -3.17 5.82
CA TYR A 22 13.86 -2.78 7.03
C TYR A 22 14.00 -3.95 7.99
N GLU A 23 15.19 -4.06 8.60
CA GLU A 23 15.44 -4.87 9.78
C GLU A 23 15.22 -3.99 11.02
N ILE A 24 14.53 -4.54 12.01
CA ILE A 24 14.24 -3.90 13.29
C ILE A 24 14.91 -4.74 14.36
N THR A 25 15.73 -4.10 15.20
CA THR A 25 16.30 -4.75 16.39
C THR A 25 15.65 -4.18 17.63
N ASP A 26 15.06 -5.05 18.46
CA ASP A 26 14.46 -4.67 19.72
C ASP A 26 15.50 -4.44 20.83
N THR A 27 15.07 -3.97 22.00
CA THR A 27 15.95 -3.69 23.14
C THR A 27 16.59 -4.95 23.77
N LYS A 28 16.09 -6.14 23.40
CA LYS A 28 16.62 -7.44 23.82
C LYS A 28 17.61 -8.03 22.80
N GLY A 29 17.76 -7.37 21.63
CA GLY A 29 18.60 -7.83 20.53
C GLY A 29 17.90 -8.78 19.55
N ASN A 30 16.58 -8.98 19.67
CA ASN A 30 15.84 -9.80 18.71
C ASN A 30 15.64 -9.03 17.39
N LYS A 31 15.66 -9.77 16.28
CA LYS A 31 15.47 -9.23 14.94
C LYS A 31 14.04 -9.43 14.48
N HIS A 32 13.46 -8.39 13.92
CA HIS A 32 12.16 -8.37 13.28
C HIS A 32 12.28 -7.66 11.94
N PHE A 33 11.28 -7.78 11.08
CA PHE A 33 11.34 -7.26 9.73
C PHE A 33 10.05 -6.51 9.36
N ILE A 34 10.19 -5.44 8.59
CA ILE A 34 9.07 -4.74 7.99
C ILE A 34 9.37 -4.45 6.51
N PHE A 35 8.43 -4.78 5.65
CA PHE A 35 8.52 -4.58 4.22
C PHE A 35 7.34 -3.73 3.74
N GLY A 36 7.67 -2.60 3.12
CA GLY A 36 6.69 -1.73 2.49
C GLY A 36 6.27 -2.31 1.15
N THR A 37 5.01 -2.69 1.01
CA THR A 37 4.47 -3.31 -0.19
C THR A 37 3.91 -2.29 -1.19
N PHE A 38 3.73 -2.74 -2.42
CA PHE A 38 3.05 -2.06 -3.50
C PHE A 38 1.92 -2.96 -4.00
N HIS A 39 0.68 -2.56 -3.79
CA HIS A 39 -0.50 -3.40 -4.07
C HIS A 39 -0.70 -3.63 -5.58
N SER A 40 0.19 -4.38 -6.20
CA SER A 40 0.17 -4.71 -7.62
C SER A 40 0.68 -6.13 -7.87
N ASP A 41 0.23 -6.70 -8.98
CA ASP A 41 0.70 -7.96 -9.55
C ASP A 41 1.78 -7.75 -10.63
N ASP A 42 2.28 -6.53 -10.80
CA ASP A 42 3.37 -6.23 -11.74
C ASP A 42 4.63 -7.05 -11.39
N ASN A 43 5.21 -7.70 -12.39
CA ASN A 43 6.36 -8.59 -12.18
C ASN A 43 7.61 -7.88 -11.64
N ARG A 44 7.70 -6.57 -11.80
CA ARG A 44 8.78 -5.75 -11.23
C ARG A 44 8.75 -5.69 -9.71
N VAL A 45 7.58 -5.93 -9.08
CA VAL A 45 7.42 -5.91 -7.63
C VAL A 45 7.11 -7.29 -7.04
N THR A 46 6.67 -8.24 -7.85
CA THR A 46 6.35 -9.60 -7.39
C THR A 46 7.53 -10.59 -7.46
N ASN A 47 8.66 -10.17 -8.01
CA ASN A 47 9.91 -10.94 -8.00
C ASN A 47 10.74 -10.55 -6.78
N PHE A 48 10.59 -11.28 -5.67
CA PHE A 48 11.21 -10.94 -4.39
C PHE A 48 12.70 -11.26 -4.32
N ASP A 49 13.48 -10.32 -3.77
CA ASP A 49 14.87 -10.61 -3.40
C ASP A 49 14.92 -11.75 -2.35
N PRO A 50 15.90 -12.67 -2.45
CA PRO A 50 16.07 -13.76 -1.48
C PRO A 50 16.14 -13.30 -0.03
N LYS A 51 16.60 -12.08 0.26
CA LYS A 51 16.65 -11.51 1.62
C LYS A 51 15.26 -11.39 2.23
N ILE A 52 14.24 -10.97 1.44
CA ILE A 52 12.86 -10.87 1.89
C ILE A 52 12.32 -12.28 2.23
N ILE A 53 12.50 -13.24 1.33
CA ILE A 53 12.05 -14.62 1.53
C ILE A 53 12.72 -15.23 2.78
N ASN A 54 14.01 -14.99 2.96
CA ASN A 54 14.75 -15.49 4.12
C ASN A 54 14.27 -14.81 5.41
N ALA A 55 13.97 -13.53 5.39
CA ALA A 55 13.44 -12.81 6.56
C ALA A 55 12.06 -13.34 6.96
N ILE A 56 11.18 -13.64 5.99
CA ILE A 56 9.90 -14.30 6.27
C ILE A 56 10.16 -15.65 6.96
N LYS A 57 11.03 -16.49 6.41
CA LYS A 57 11.34 -17.83 6.96
C LYS A 57 12.03 -17.80 8.33
N GLN A 58 12.68 -16.70 8.70
CA GLN A 58 13.25 -16.49 10.03
C GLN A 58 12.22 -16.06 11.06
N SER A 59 11.06 -15.58 10.63
CA SER A 59 10.00 -15.11 11.50
C SER A 59 9.06 -16.25 11.92
N ASN A 60 8.35 -16.09 13.03
CA ASN A 60 7.35 -17.06 13.49
C ASN A 60 5.92 -16.49 13.50
N LEU A 61 5.79 -15.21 13.10
CA LEU A 61 4.52 -14.55 12.88
C LEU A 61 4.64 -13.58 11.70
N PHE A 62 3.76 -13.73 10.70
CA PHE A 62 3.63 -12.83 9.56
C PHE A 62 2.42 -11.92 9.77
N LEU A 63 2.65 -10.61 9.76
CA LEU A 63 1.62 -9.59 9.94
C LEU A 63 1.36 -8.86 8.63
N MET A 64 0.10 -8.59 8.32
CA MET A 64 -0.34 -7.80 7.18
C MET A 64 -1.41 -6.78 7.60
N GLU A 65 -1.80 -5.86 6.71
CA GLU A 65 -2.74 -4.79 7.08
C GLU A 65 -4.06 -5.31 7.61
N THR A 66 -4.62 -6.35 6.97
CA THR A 66 -5.92 -6.91 7.33
C THR A 66 -5.92 -8.42 7.13
N ASP A 67 -6.82 -9.09 7.80
CA ASP A 67 -7.15 -10.50 7.54
C ASP A 67 -7.76 -10.68 6.14
N GLU A 68 -7.88 -11.92 5.67
CA GLU A 68 -8.57 -12.22 4.42
C GLU A 68 -10.03 -11.77 4.45
N LEU A 69 -10.52 -11.29 3.30
CA LEU A 69 -11.92 -10.94 3.13
C LEU A 69 -12.78 -12.21 3.07
N THR A 70 -13.43 -12.53 4.18
CA THR A 70 -14.32 -13.71 4.29
C THR A 70 -15.80 -13.37 4.12
N ASP A 71 -16.17 -12.09 4.28
CA ASP A 71 -17.55 -11.59 4.14
C ASP A 71 -17.60 -10.38 3.22
N ALA A 72 -18.11 -10.58 2.00
CA ALA A 72 -18.25 -9.53 1.01
C ALA A 72 -19.21 -8.39 1.42
N SER A 73 -20.02 -8.57 2.47
CA SER A 73 -20.93 -7.51 2.96
C SER A 73 -20.18 -6.28 3.47
N VAL A 74 -18.94 -6.45 3.98
CA VAL A 74 -18.14 -5.35 4.54
C VAL A 74 -17.68 -4.33 3.49
N ILE A 75 -17.66 -4.71 2.20
CA ILE A 75 -17.32 -3.81 1.08
C ILE A 75 -18.56 -3.17 0.44
N GLN A 76 -19.76 -3.56 0.88
CA GLN A 76 -21.02 -3.07 0.31
C GLN A 76 -21.53 -1.83 1.05
N ASN A 77 -22.26 -0.99 0.33
CA ASN A 77 -23.10 0.07 0.86
C ASN A 77 -24.46 0.05 0.17
N LEU A 78 -25.44 -0.55 0.84
CA LEU A 78 -26.80 -0.71 0.29
C LEU A 78 -27.67 0.55 0.44
N ASN A 79 -27.17 1.60 1.11
CA ASN A 79 -27.90 2.84 1.35
C ASN A 79 -27.66 3.90 0.26
N ILE A 80 -26.71 3.66 -0.67
CA ILE A 80 -26.37 4.59 -1.73
C ILE A 80 -26.73 3.95 -3.07
N ASP A 81 -27.69 4.52 -3.78
CA ASP A 81 -28.00 4.18 -5.17
C ASP A 81 -26.99 4.92 -6.07
N ILE A 82 -25.87 4.27 -6.39
CA ILE A 82 -24.81 4.87 -7.21
C ILE A 82 -25.34 5.31 -8.58
N PRO A 83 -26.07 4.50 -9.37
CA PRO A 83 -26.63 4.91 -10.65
C PRO A 83 -27.46 6.18 -10.59
N ALA A 84 -28.31 6.34 -9.55
CA ALA A 84 -29.15 7.54 -9.40
C ALA A 84 -28.37 8.83 -9.07
N GLN A 85 -27.10 8.72 -8.65
CA GLN A 85 -26.24 9.87 -8.33
C GLN A 85 -25.39 10.34 -9.54
N LEU A 86 -25.43 9.62 -10.66
CA LEU A 86 -24.58 9.86 -11.82
C LEU A 86 -25.41 10.43 -12.98
N THR A 87 -24.76 11.25 -13.81
CA THR A 87 -25.30 11.63 -15.13
C THR A 87 -25.18 10.46 -16.10
N ASP A 88 -25.91 10.52 -17.23
CA ASP A 88 -25.87 9.47 -18.25
C ASP A 88 -24.44 9.16 -18.72
N ASN A 89 -23.63 10.19 -18.96
CA ASN A 89 -22.22 10.03 -19.38
C ASN A 89 -21.35 9.39 -18.26
N GLU A 90 -21.56 9.77 -17.01
CA GLU A 90 -20.86 9.18 -15.87
C GLU A 90 -21.30 7.71 -15.66
N LEU A 91 -22.58 7.40 -15.90
CA LEU A 91 -23.10 6.04 -15.81
C LEU A 91 -22.55 5.14 -16.93
N GLU A 92 -22.43 5.65 -18.14
CA GLU A 92 -21.78 4.94 -19.26
C GLU A 92 -20.30 4.66 -18.90
N ARG A 93 -19.57 5.68 -18.44
CA ARG A 93 -18.18 5.51 -18.00
C ARG A 93 -18.02 4.52 -16.84
N LEU A 94 -18.96 4.51 -15.89
CA LEU A 94 -19.01 3.53 -14.81
C LEU A 94 -19.10 2.10 -15.39
N LYS A 95 -20.00 1.86 -16.34
CA LYS A 95 -20.15 0.55 -17.01
C LYS A 95 -18.88 0.12 -17.74
N ASP A 96 -18.24 1.04 -18.44
CA ASP A 96 -16.97 0.76 -19.14
C ASP A 96 -15.88 0.32 -18.17
N LEU A 97 -15.75 1.00 -17.02
CA LEU A 97 -14.75 0.65 -16.00
C LEU A 97 -15.09 -0.65 -15.29
N ILE A 98 -16.36 -0.93 -15.02
CA ILE A 98 -16.82 -2.22 -14.49
C ILE A 98 -16.41 -3.35 -15.43
N ASN A 99 -16.64 -3.19 -16.73
CA ASN A 99 -16.24 -4.18 -17.74
C ASN A 99 -14.71 -4.29 -17.84
N PHE A 100 -14.00 -3.16 -17.81
CA PHE A 100 -12.53 -3.14 -17.85
C PHE A 100 -11.91 -3.89 -16.67
N HIS A 101 -12.47 -3.74 -15.47
CA HIS A 101 -12.00 -4.43 -14.25
C HIS A 101 -12.64 -5.84 -14.07
N VAL A 102 -13.35 -6.35 -15.08
CA VAL A 102 -13.96 -7.70 -15.08
C VAL A 102 -14.87 -7.93 -13.87
N MET A 103 -15.65 -6.91 -13.50
CA MET A 103 -16.57 -6.95 -12.36
C MET A 103 -18.01 -7.25 -12.82
N PHE A 104 -18.80 -7.83 -11.94
CA PHE A 104 -20.26 -7.96 -12.18
C PHE A 104 -20.96 -6.65 -11.82
N TYR A 105 -21.75 -6.11 -12.77
CA TYR A 105 -22.43 -4.82 -12.60
C TYR A 105 -23.25 -4.74 -11.31
N ASP A 106 -24.09 -5.73 -11.04
CA ASP A 106 -24.97 -5.75 -9.85
C ASP A 106 -24.21 -5.81 -8.53
N GLN A 107 -22.98 -6.30 -8.54
CA GLN A 107 -22.10 -6.30 -7.38
C GLN A 107 -21.39 -4.96 -7.24
N ALA A 108 -20.84 -4.43 -8.34
CA ALA A 108 -20.10 -3.18 -8.36
C ALA A 108 -20.95 -1.98 -7.88
N ILE A 109 -22.19 -1.85 -8.36
CA ILE A 109 -23.07 -0.74 -7.96
C ILE A 109 -23.52 -0.80 -6.49
N ARG A 110 -23.31 -1.92 -5.81
CA ARG A 110 -23.59 -2.10 -4.37
C ARG A 110 -22.35 -1.88 -3.51
N MET A 111 -21.18 -1.69 -4.09
CA MET A 111 -19.97 -1.42 -3.33
C MET A 111 -19.98 -0.01 -2.74
N LYS A 112 -19.14 0.20 -1.73
CA LYS A 112 -18.87 1.54 -1.20
C LYS A 112 -18.29 2.42 -2.31
N PRO A 113 -18.87 3.60 -2.61
CA PRO A 113 -18.44 4.42 -3.75
C PRO A 113 -16.96 4.81 -3.70
N TRP A 114 -16.43 5.10 -2.52
CA TRP A 114 -15.01 5.40 -2.33
C TRP A 114 -14.10 4.21 -2.69
N LEU A 115 -14.52 2.99 -2.33
CA LEU A 115 -13.75 1.78 -2.64
C LEU A 115 -13.74 1.51 -4.14
N LEU A 116 -14.90 1.65 -4.77
CA LEU A 116 -15.04 1.51 -6.21
C LEU A 116 -14.18 2.55 -6.96
N ALA A 117 -14.11 3.78 -6.44
CA ALA A 117 -13.24 4.82 -6.99
C ALA A 117 -11.76 4.42 -6.97
N PHE A 118 -11.27 3.86 -5.87
CA PHE A 118 -9.87 3.42 -5.77
C PHE A 118 -9.56 2.22 -6.68
N ILE A 119 -10.52 1.29 -6.84
CA ILE A 119 -10.40 0.21 -7.83
C ILE A 119 -10.27 0.79 -9.24
N PHE A 120 -11.14 1.72 -9.61
CA PHE A 120 -11.14 2.32 -10.94
C PHE A 120 -9.94 3.23 -11.24
N ASP A 121 -9.27 3.72 -10.20
CA ASP A 121 -8.05 4.53 -10.35
C ASP A 121 -6.79 3.67 -10.50
N SER A 122 -6.88 2.39 -10.21
CA SER A 122 -5.81 1.41 -10.37
C SER A 122 -5.81 0.79 -11.77
N PRO A 123 -4.66 0.33 -12.29
CA PRO A 123 -4.62 -0.50 -13.49
C PRO A 123 -5.36 -1.82 -13.26
N ASN A 124 -5.85 -2.42 -14.35
CA ASN A 124 -6.47 -3.73 -14.25
C ASN A 124 -5.40 -4.78 -13.90
N PRO A 125 -5.60 -5.57 -12.83
CA PRO A 125 -4.66 -6.63 -12.49
C PRO A 125 -4.67 -7.73 -13.57
N ILE A 126 -3.51 -8.28 -13.86
CA ILE A 126 -3.33 -9.40 -14.81
C ILE A 126 -3.60 -10.72 -14.11
N THR A 127 -3.28 -10.78 -12.80
CA THR A 127 -3.46 -11.96 -11.95
C THR A 127 -4.24 -11.59 -10.68
N PRO A 128 -4.84 -12.58 -9.98
CA PRO A 128 -5.50 -12.31 -8.69
C PRO A 128 -4.49 -12.12 -7.53
N PHE A 129 -3.19 -12.26 -7.79
CA PHE A 129 -2.15 -12.29 -6.77
C PHE A 129 -1.29 -11.03 -6.83
N ASN A 130 -1.59 -10.07 -5.99
CA ASN A 130 -0.71 -8.92 -5.79
C ASN A 130 0.49 -9.30 -4.89
N GLN A 131 1.41 -8.35 -4.73
CA GLN A 131 2.62 -8.52 -3.92
C GLN A 131 2.32 -9.00 -2.49
N ASP A 132 1.29 -8.46 -1.84
CA ASP A 132 0.92 -8.80 -0.47
C ASP A 132 0.44 -10.25 -0.36
N ASN A 133 -0.40 -10.70 -1.30
CA ASN A 133 -0.91 -12.08 -1.35
C ASN A 133 0.23 -13.09 -1.58
N LEU A 134 1.20 -12.76 -2.43
CA LEU A 134 2.35 -13.63 -2.68
C LEU A 134 3.26 -13.73 -1.47
N LEU A 135 3.50 -12.64 -0.74
CA LEU A 135 4.27 -12.67 0.52
C LEU A 135 3.57 -13.52 1.59
N LYS A 136 2.24 -13.39 1.70
CA LYS A 136 1.42 -14.23 2.58
C LYS A 136 1.55 -15.70 2.19
N GLN A 137 1.43 -16.03 0.90
CA GLN A 137 1.60 -17.40 0.41
C GLN A 137 2.97 -17.99 0.80
N ILE A 138 4.05 -17.21 0.66
CA ILE A 138 5.41 -17.63 1.07
C ILE A 138 5.45 -17.95 2.58
N ALA A 139 4.77 -17.15 3.42
CA ALA A 139 4.70 -17.38 4.85
C ALA A 139 3.90 -18.66 5.17
N GLU A 140 2.76 -18.86 4.52
CA GLU A 140 1.93 -20.06 4.68
C GLU A 140 2.62 -21.34 4.22
N ASP A 141 3.31 -21.30 3.07
CA ASP A 141 4.11 -22.42 2.57
C ASP A 141 5.26 -22.80 3.52
N ALA A 142 5.74 -21.81 4.30
CA ALA A 142 6.71 -22.02 5.36
C ALA A 142 6.10 -22.40 6.72
N TYR A 143 4.79 -22.62 6.80
CA TYR A 143 4.03 -22.93 8.02
C TYR A 143 4.12 -21.83 9.09
N ILE A 144 4.28 -20.57 8.66
CA ILE A 144 4.30 -19.41 9.55
C ILE A 144 2.88 -18.91 9.74
N LYS A 145 2.48 -18.67 11.00
CA LYS A 145 1.17 -18.08 11.30
C LYS A 145 1.04 -16.71 10.66
N THR A 146 -0.07 -16.47 9.95
CA THR A 146 -0.43 -15.18 9.37
C THR A 146 -1.55 -14.52 10.18
N GLN A 147 -1.54 -13.18 10.26
CA GLN A 147 -2.53 -12.41 11.01
C GLN A 147 -2.62 -10.99 10.48
N GLY A 148 -3.85 -10.44 10.40
CA GLY A 148 -4.09 -9.03 10.12
C GLY A 148 -3.81 -8.14 11.33
N LEU A 149 -3.26 -6.97 11.06
CA LEU A 149 -3.15 -5.88 12.05
C LEU A 149 -4.52 -5.23 12.32
N MET A 150 -5.45 -5.36 11.39
CA MET A 150 -6.86 -4.96 11.53
C MET A 150 -7.77 -6.08 11.05
N THR A 151 -8.99 -6.11 11.54
CA THR A 151 -10.04 -6.95 10.98
C THR A 151 -10.54 -6.37 9.64
N ASN A 152 -11.18 -7.19 8.81
CA ASN A 152 -11.81 -6.72 7.57
C ASN A 152 -12.82 -5.60 7.83
N ILE A 153 -13.61 -5.70 8.90
CA ILE A 153 -14.60 -4.68 9.26
C ILE A 153 -13.90 -3.35 9.55
N GLU A 154 -12.85 -3.34 10.39
CA GLU A 154 -12.08 -2.13 10.69
C GLU A 154 -11.45 -1.54 9.41
N HIS A 155 -10.88 -2.39 8.56
CA HIS A 155 -10.20 -1.95 7.33
C HIS A 155 -11.18 -1.32 6.32
N PHE A 156 -12.28 -2.00 6.01
CA PHE A 156 -13.23 -1.54 4.99
C PHE A 156 -14.25 -0.52 5.51
N SER A 157 -14.32 -0.26 6.83
CA SER A 157 -15.12 0.85 7.38
C SER A 157 -14.34 2.14 7.62
N VAL A 158 -13.06 2.15 7.30
CA VAL A 158 -12.16 3.30 7.57
C VAL A 158 -12.67 4.64 6.98
N LEU A 159 -13.38 4.60 5.88
CA LEU A 159 -13.98 5.77 5.22
C LEU A 159 -15.51 5.84 5.32
N ASP A 160 -16.16 5.03 6.16
CA ASP A 160 -17.62 5.05 6.33
C ASP A 160 -18.12 6.31 7.05
N PHE A 161 -17.23 7.12 7.64
CA PHE A 161 -17.56 8.44 8.19
C PHE A 161 -17.83 9.48 7.10
N LEU A 162 -17.46 9.22 5.85
CA LEU A 162 -17.73 10.11 4.73
C LEU A 162 -19.21 10.14 4.41
N THR A 163 -19.74 11.35 4.17
CA THR A 163 -21.10 11.51 3.68
C THR A 163 -21.28 10.89 2.30
N THR A 164 -22.52 10.58 1.93
CA THR A 164 -22.85 10.12 0.56
C THR A 164 -22.27 11.03 -0.51
N ASN A 165 -22.39 12.35 -0.34
CA ASN A 165 -21.89 13.32 -1.33
C ASN A 165 -20.37 13.25 -1.46
N GLU A 166 -19.63 13.17 -0.35
CA GLU A 166 -18.17 13.05 -0.37
C GLU A 166 -17.72 11.74 -1.06
N GLN A 167 -18.38 10.62 -0.77
CA GLN A 167 -18.06 9.33 -1.43
C GLN A 167 -18.36 9.36 -2.93
N ILE A 168 -19.49 9.96 -3.34
CA ILE A 168 -19.86 10.11 -4.75
C ILE A 168 -18.94 11.09 -5.47
N GLU A 169 -18.49 12.17 -4.81
CA GLU A 169 -17.49 13.10 -5.36
C GLU A 169 -16.19 12.36 -5.72
N ILE A 170 -15.66 11.56 -4.81
CA ILE A 170 -14.45 10.75 -5.04
C ILE A 170 -14.67 9.82 -6.25
N LEU A 171 -15.81 9.13 -6.31
CA LEU A 171 -16.14 8.26 -7.43
C LEU A 171 -16.22 9.02 -8.76
N LYS A 172 -16.94 10.15 -8.81
CA LYS A 172 -17.06 10.97 -10.01
C LYS A 172 -15.69 11.47 -10.52
N ASN A 173 -14.78 11.82 -9.63
CA ASN A 173 -13.45 12.25 -9.99
C ASN A 173 -12.60 11.08 -10.56
N ALA A 174 -12.75 9.87 -10.01
CA ALA A 174 -12.13 8.67 -10.58
C ALA A 174 -12.70 8.31 -11.97
N LEU A 175 -14.02 8.48 -12.18
CA LEU A 175 -14.65 8.29 -13.49
C LEU A 175 -14.13 9.29 -14.53
N LYS A 176 -13.90 10.54 -14.16
CA LYS A 176 -13.41 11.61 -15.03
C LYS A 176 -11.94 11.48 -15.39
N ARG A 177 -11.13 10.78 -14.56
CA ARG A 177 -9.70 10.64 -14.82
C ARG A 177 -9.45 9.82 -16.08
N PRO A 178 -8.71 10.35 -17.07
CA PRO A 178 -8.38 9.62 -18.31
C PRO A 178 -7.52 8.38 -18.02
N ASP A 179 -7.71 7.31 -18.78
CA ASP A 179 -7.00 6.04 -18.57
C ASP A 179 -5.49 6.17 -18.77
N ASN A 180 -5.04 6.96 -19.74
CA ASN A 180 -3.62 7.27 -19.92
C ASN A 180 -3.03 7.95 -18.68
N LYS A 181 -3.81 8.82 -17.98
CA LYS A 181 -3.37 9.48 -16.76
C LYS A 181 -3.25 8.52 -15.59
N LYS A 182 -4.19 7.57 -15.48
CA LYS A 182 -4.11 6.49 -14.49
C LYS A 182 -2.85 5.66 -14.68
N GLN A 183 -2.55 5.27 -15.93
CA GLN A 183 -1.35 4.53 -16.29
C GLN A 183 -0.06 5.31 -16.01
N GLU A 184 -0.01 6.61 -16.34
CA GLU A 184 1.12 7.48 -16.03
C GLU A 184 1.36 7.59 -14.52
N ASN A 185 0.30 7.77 -13.74
CA ASN A 185 0.36 7.86 -12.29
C ASN A 185 0.88 6.55 -11.68
N PHE A 186 0.36 5.42 -12.14
CA PHE A 186 0.80 4.10 -11.71
C PHE A 186 2.29 3.89 -12.00
N GLU A 187 2.73 4.13 -13.24
CA GLU A 187 4.13 3.97 -13.64
C GLU A 187 5.06 4.87 -12.82
N LYS A 188 4.66 6.13 -12.61
CA LYS A 188 5.44 7.05 -11.81
C LYS A 188 5.58 6.58 -10.36
N LEU A 189 4.49 6.09 -9.76
CA LEU A 189 4.52 5.58 -8.38
C LEU A 189 5.35 4.30 -8.30
N LEU A 190 5.20 3.38 -9.26
CA LEU A 190 5.95 2.13 -9.33
C LEU A 190 7.46 2.36 -9.46
N VAL A 191 7.89 3.22 -10.39
CA VAL A 191 9.32 3.56 -10.55
C VAL A 191 9.87 4.15 -9.25
N THR A 192 9.10 5.03 -8.60
CA THR A 192 9.52 5.62 -7.32
C THR A 192 9.58 4.59 -6.20
N TYR A 193 8.67 3.62 -6.20
CA TYR A 193 8.69 2.49 -5.26
C TYR A 193 9.95 1.63 -5.45
N LEU A 194 10.30 1.32 -6.70
CA LEU A 194 11.52 0.55 -7.02
C LEU A 194 12.81 1.27 -6.63
N ASP A 195 12.80 2.61 -6.61
CA ASP A 195 13.90 3.42 -6.08
C ASP A 195 14.01 3.33 -4.53
N GLY A 196 13.00 2.80 -3.85
CA GLY A 196 12.97 2.64 -2.39
C GLY A 196 12.95 3.94 -1.59
N ASN A 197 12.61 5.06 -2.21
CA ASN A 197 12.56 6.36 -1.55
C ASN A 197 11.18 6.61 -0.94
N LEU A 198 11.02 6.27 0.34
CA LEU A 198 9.76 6.38 1.07
C LEU A 198 9.16 7.79 1.04
N ILE A 199 9.98 8.84 1.14
CA ILE A 199 9.51 10.23 1.14
C ILE A 199 8.87 10.55 -0.21
N LYS A 200 9.55 10.21 -1.32
CA LYS A 200 9.00 10.43 -2.67
C LYS A 200 7.77 9.56 -2.95
N ILE A 201 7.73 8.32 -2.46
CA ILE A 201 6.54 7.45 -2.56
C ILE A 201 5.35 8.17 -1.91
N HIS A 202 5.51 8.67 -0.68
CA HIS A 202 4.47 9.39 0.05
C HIS A 202 4.01 10.65 -0.71
N GLU A 203 4.94 11.51 -1.14
CA GLU A 203 4.63 12.76 -1.86
C GLU A 203 3.88 12.50 -3.18
N ILE A 204 4.30 11.48 -3.94
CA ILE A 204 3.66 11.15 -5.22
C ILE A 204 2.28 10.55 -4.99
N ASN A 205 2.14 9.65 -4.02
CA ASN A 205 0.86 9.05 -3.67
C ASN A 205 -0.14 10.11 -3.19
N GLU A 206 0.31 11.04 -2.32
CA GLU A 206 -0.51 12.17 -1.88
C GLU A 206 -0.97 13.04 -3.06
N LYS A 207 -0.06 13.37 -3.97
CA LYS A 207 -0.39 14.16 -5.16
C LYS A 207 -1.42 13.47 -6.07
N ILE A 208 -1.27 12.16 -6.28
CA ILE A 208 -2.21 11.38 -7.09
C ILE A 208 -3.59 11.34 -6.43
N THR A 209 -3.62 11.19 -5.10
CA THR A 209 -4.87 11.10 -4.34
C THR A 209 -5.59 12.45 -4.27
N LEU A 210 -4.86 13.56 -4.18
CA LEU A 210 -5.42 14.92 -4.24
C LEU A 210 -6.16 15.22 -5.56
N ASP A 211 -5.84 14.53 -6.64
CA ASP A 211 -6.61 14.65 -7.89
C ASP A 211 -8.01 13.99 -7.80
N LEU A 212 -8.29 13.19 -6.77
CA LEU A 212 -9.58 12.51 -6.57
C LEU A 212 -10.52 13.26 -5.61
N MET A 213 -10.02 14.21 -4.83
CA MET A 213 -10.81 14.88 -3.79
C MET A 213 -10.25 16.26 -3.48
N SER A 214 -11.06 17.11 -2.83
CA SER A 214 -10.60 18.42 -2.39
C SER A 214 -9.49 18.31 -1.33
N PRO A 215 -8.63 19.34 -1.16
CA PRO A 215 -7.62 19.34 -0.10
C PRO A 215 -8.21 19.14 1.31
N GLU A 216 -9.37 19.71 1.60
CA GLU A 216 -10.07 19.59 2.88
C GLU A 216 -10.55 18.15 3.11
N LEU A 217 -11.11 17.52 2.07
CA LEU A 217 -11.53 16.11 2.11
C LEU A 217 -10.33 15.20 2.26
N TRP A 218 -9.23 15.49 1.55
CA TRP A 218 -7.98 14.73 1.69
C TRP A 218 -7.44 14.75 3.12
N GLN A 219 -7.46 15.91 3.81
CA GLN A 219 -6.98 15.95 5.21
C GLN A 219 -7.79 15.02 6.12
N LYS A 220 -9.13 14.97 5.96
CA LYS A 220 -9.98 14.04 6.71
C LYS A 220 -9.65 12.58 6.38
N VAL A 221 -9.51 12.27 5.08
CA VAL A 221 -9.19 10.92 4.60
C VAL A 221 -7.81 10.49 5.08
N LYS A 222 -6.78 11.33 4.89
CA LYS A 222 -5.40 11.08 5.33
C LYS A 222 -5.32 10.78 6.83
N GLN A 223 -6.05 11.55 7.65
CA GLN A 223 -6.12 11.31 9.10
C GLN A 223 -6.57 9.87 9.40
N LYS A 224 -7.57 9.37 8.67
CA LYS A 224 -8.15 8.03 8.89
C LYS A 224 -7.34 6.90 8.28
N ILE A 225 -6.96 7.03 6.99
CA ILE A 225 -6.31 5.92 6.26
C ILE A 225 -4.81 5.76 6.55
N LEU A 226 -4.15 6.82 7.05
CA LEU A 226 -2.72 6.78 7.36
C LEU A 226 -2.47 6.99 8.84
N ILE A 227 -2.79 8.16 9.41
CA ILE A 227 -2.33 8.57 10.73
C ILE A 227 -2.92 7.66 11.83
N GLU A 228 -4.25 7.56 11.90
CA GLU A 228 -4.92 6.73 12.91
C GLU A 228 -4.61 5.23 12.71
N ARG A 229 -4.54 4.75 11.47
CA ARG A 229 -4.15 3.36 11.20
C ARG A 229 -2.71 3.09 11.61
N ASN A 230 -1.78 4.00 11.35
CA ASN A 230 -0.38 3.86 11.79
C ASN A 230 -0.27 3.77 13.31
N GLN A 231 -1.09 4.51 14.08
CA GLN A 231 -1.14 4.38 15.54
C GLN A 231 -1.60 2.98 15.97
N VAL A 232 -2.65 2.44 15.34
CA VAL A 232 -3.14 1.08 15.62
C VAL A 232 -2.08 0.04 15.23
N PHE A 233 -1.50 0.17 14.04
CA PHE A 233 -0.47 -0.75 13.55
C PHE A 233 0.75 -0.75 14.45
N ASN A 234 1.29 0.43 14.80
CA ASN A 234 2.44 0.54 15.69
C ASN A 234 2.21 -0.16 17.05
N LYS A 235 1.04 0.07 17.67
CA LYS A 235 0.68 -0.60 18.92
C LYS A 235 0.70 -2.12 18.78
N LYS A 236 0.01 -2.66 17.76
CA LYS A 236 -0.10 -4.12 17.54
C LYS A 236 1.23 -4.75 17.12
N ILE A 237 2.06 -4.04 16.37
CA ILE A 237 3.43 -4.46 16.02
C ILE A 237 4.27 -4.60 17.30
N LEU A 238 4.29 -3.59 18.16
CA LEU A 238 5.04 -3.63 19.41
C LEU A 238 4.55 -4.76 20.34
N GLU A 239 3.24 -4.95 20.49
CA GLU A 239 2.65 -6.05 21.26
C GLU A 239 3.08 -7.43 20.71
N ALA A 240 3.08 -7.61 19.39
CA ALA A 240 3.51 -8.85 18.76
C ALA A 240 5.00 -9.15 18.96
N MET A 241 5.85 -8.11 18.94
CA MET A 241 7.30 -8.23 19.15
C MET A 241 7.67 -8.73 20.55
N GLU A 242 6.80 -8.57 21.55
CA GLU A 242 7.06 -9.05 22.91
C GLU A 242 7.25 -10.57 22.99
N SER A 243 6.56 -11.32 22.12
CA SER A 243 6.47 -12.78 22.15
C SER A 243 6.84 -13.47 20.83
N HIS A 244 7.00 -12.71 19.74
CA HIS A 244 7.25 -13.26 18.41
C HIS A 244 8.41 -12.56 17.71
N GLN A 245 9.12 -13.30 16.86
CA GLN A 245 9.94 -12.73 15.80
C GLN A 245 9.04 -12.50 14.60
N ILE A 246 8.74 -11.24 14.28
CA ILE A 246 7.73 -10.88 13.29
C ILE A 246 8.32 -10.48 11.94
N PHE A 247 7.55 -10.75 10.87
CA PHE A 247 7.67 -10.09 9.59
C PHE A 247 6.37 -9.31 9.33
N VAL A 248 6.47 -8.04 8.99
CA VAL A 248 5.31 -7.17 8.69
C VAL A 248 5.34 -6.82 7.22
N ALA A 249 4.28 -7.16 6.47
CA ALA A 249 4.04 -6.69 5.11
C ALA A 249 2.91 -5.65 5.13
N ILE A 250 3.22 -4.42 4.72
CA ILE A 250 2.27 -3.30 4.79
C ILE A 250 2.56 -2.30 3.68
N GLY A 251 1.53 -1.64 3.14
CA GLY A 251 1.69 -0.66 2.07
C GLY A 251 2.78 0.38 2.38
N ALA A 252 3.69 0.61 1.42
CA ALA A 252 4.87 1.47 1.60
C ALA A 252 4.53 2.89 2.09
N SER A 253 3.32 3.39 1.78
CA SER A 253 2.84 4.69 2.26
C SER A 253 2.72 4.78 3.78
N HIS A 254 2.55 3.64 4.48
CA HIS A 254 2.50 3.57 5.94
C HIS A 254 3.87 3.71 6.61
N LEU A 255 4.96 3.52 5.87
CA LEU A 255 6.31 3.56 6.43
C LEU A 255 6.89 4.97 6.51
N ALA A 256 6.46 5.87 5.62
CA ALA A 256 7.07 7.18 5.38
C ALA A 256 6.53 8.29 6.28
N GLY A 257 7.33 9.37 6.41
CA GLY A 257 6.96 10.60 7.12
C GLY A 257 7.10 10.51 8.63
N ASP A 258 6.76 11.62 9.28
CA ASP A 258 6.85 11.76 10.76
C ASP A 258 5.83 10.86 11.46
N ASP A 259 4.67 10.65 10.85
CA ASP A 259 3.60 9.76 11.30
C ASP A 259 3.75 8.33 10.76
N GLY A 260 4.87 8.02 10.07
CA GLY A 260 5.14 6.71 9.50
C GLY A 260 5.66 5.70 10.51
N LEU A 261 5.43 4.41 10.26
CA LEU A 261 5.82 3.33 11.16
C LEU A 261 7.32 3.28 11.45
N VAL A 262 8.17 3.62 10.46
CA VAL A 262 9.63 3.68 10.68
C VAL A 262 9.98 4.73 11.73
N GLY A 263 9.33 5.89 11.69
CA GLY A 263 9.46 6.94 12.70
C GLY A 263 8.98 6.49 14.08
N PHE A 264 7.77 5.93 14.16
CA PHE A 264 7.19 5.42 15.42
C PHE A 264 8.05 4.34 16.07
N LEU A 265 8.55 3.38 15.30
CA LEU A 265 9.41 2.31 15.84
C LEU A 265 10.71 2.88 16.44
N LYS A 266 11.35 3.84 15.75
CA LYS A 266 12.53 4.54 16.29
C LYS A 266 12.22 5.32 17.56
N GLN A 267 11.10 6.03 17.63
CA GLN A 267 10.65 6.78 18.82
C GLN A 267 10.40 5.85 20.02
N ASN A 268 10.05 4.58 19.78
CA ASN A 268 9.90 3.55 20.81
C ASN A 268 11.23 2.86 21.19
N GLY A 269 12.38 3.41 20.79
CA GLY A 269 13.70 2.94 21.18
C GLY A 269 14.22 1.73 20.40
N LEU A 270 13.59 1.40 19.28
CA LEU A 270 14.02 0.31 18.41
C LEU A 270 15.07 0.81 17.39
N THR A 271 16.03 -0.05 17.06
CA THR A 271 16.96 0.22 15.96
C THR A 271 16.32 -0.24 14.65
N VAL A 272 16.10 0.69 13.72
CA VAL A 272 15.47 0.40 12.42
C VAL A 272 16.48 0.73 11.32
N GLN A 273 16.90 -0.27 10.57
CA GLN A 273 17.91 -0.18 9.51
C GLN A 273 17.31 -0.61 8.18
N GLN A 274 17.51 0.21 7.15
CA GLN A 274 17.12 -0.15 5.78
C GLN A 274 18.04 -1.26 5.24
N VAL A 275 17.45 -2.28 4.64
CA VAL A 275 18.16 -3.38 3.99
C VAL A 275 18.13 -3.14 2.49
N ASN A 276 19.27 -2.88 1.88
CA ASN A 276 19.40 -2.67 0.44
C ASN A 276 19.60 -4.02 -0.30
N PHE A 277 19.13 -4.07 -1.53
CA PHE A 277 19.25 -5.23 -2.44
C PHE A 277 20.37 -5.03 -3.44
#